data_304e3d191da04e500abe523fc0e72f03
#
_entry.id   304e3d191da04e500abe523fc0e72f03
#
_cell.length_a   1.000
_cell.length_b   1.000
_cell.length_c   1.000
_cell.angle_alpha   90.00
_cell.angle_beta   90.00
_cell.angle_gamma   90.00
#
_symmetry.space_group_name_H-M   'P 1'
#
loop_
_entity.id
_entity.type
_entity.pdbx_description
1 polymer ?
#
loop_
_entity_poly.entity_id
_entity_poly.type
_entity_poly.pdbx_seq_one_letter_code
_entity_poly.pdbx_strand_id
1 'polypeptide(L)' 'VTFVITSGQPMSVVIDNLVSTGLITDRAAFEQYLNERNLVTKINIGEYQLSQDMGYEVIADMITLE' A
#
# COMPACT_ATOMS: atom_id res chain seq x y z
N VAL A 1 6.16 -11.85 1.30
CA VAL A 1 5.68 -11.29 2.57
C VAL A 1 4.18 -11.14 2.53
N THR A 2 3.51 -11.64 3.56
CA THR A 2 2.06 -11.48 3.67
C THR A 2 1.77 -10.13 4.33
N PHE A 3 1.01 -9.31 3.64
CA PHE A 3 0.61 -8.01 4.14
C PHE A 3 -0.90 -8.00 4.34
N VAL A 4 -1.35 -7.63 5.54
CA VAL A 4 -2.77 -7.67 5.88
C VAL A 4 -3.29 -6.25 6.09
N ILE A 5 -4.41 -5.95 5.43
CA ILE A 5 -5.13 -4.69 5.62
C ILE A 5 -6.44 -5.01 6.30
N THR A 6 -6.66 -4.41 7.47
CA THR A 6 -7.88 -4.66 8.24
C THR A 6 -8.82 -3.46 8.15
N SER A 7 -10.08 -3.72 8.48
CA SER A 7 -11.12 -2.69 8.46
C SER A 7 -10.77 -1.55 9.43
N GLY A 8 -11.01 -0.33 8.99
CA GLY A 8 -10.80 0.85 9.82
C GLY A 8 -9.39 1.39 9.83
N GLN A 9 -8.46 0.80 9.09
CA GLN A 9 -7.09 1.35 9.00
C GLN A 9 -7.07 2.57 8.08
N PRO A 10 -6.57 3.71 8.56
CA PRO A 10 -6.37 4.85 7.66
C PRO A 10 -5.17 4.60 6.76
N MET A 11 -5.10 5.37 5.66
CA MET A 11 -4.01 5.25 4.70
C MET A 11 -2.63 5.39 5.35
N SER A 12 -2.51 6.31 6.31
CA SER A 12 -1.22 6.54 6.96
C SER A 12 -0.71 5.29 7.69
N VAL A 13 -1.61 4.53 8.30
CA VAL A 13 -1.23 3.29 8.98
C VAL A 13 -0.81 2.24 7.95
N VAL A 14 -1.53 2.13 6.84
CA VAL A 14 -1.18 1.19 5.78
C VAL A 14 0.20 1.50 5.22
N ILE A 15 0.48 2.77 4.96
CA ILE A 15 1.78 3.19 4.44
C ILE A 15 2.89 2.93 5.47
N ASP A 16 2.64 3.25 6.74
CA ASP A 16 3.60 2.99 7.80
C ASP A 16 3.95 1.51 7.89
N ASN A 17 2.95 0.66 7.77
CA ASN A 17 3.16 -0.79 7.81
C ASN A 17 3.97 -1.26 6.61
N LEU A 18 3.72 -0.71 5.44
CA LEU A 18 4.49 -1.05 4.24
C LEU A 18 5.95 -0.66 4.40
N VAL A 19 6.21 0.51 4.95
CA VAL A 19 7.58 0.96 5.21
C VAL A 19 8.25 0.10 6.27
N SER A 20 7.53 -0.23 7.34
CA SER A 20 8.06 -1.04 8.43
C SER A 20 8.44 -2.44 7.99
N THR A 21 7.70 -3.02 7.05
CA THR A 21 8.01 -4.35 6.53
C THR A 21 9.08 -4.34 5.46
N GLY A 22 9.51 -3.15 5.03
CA GLY A 22 10.53 -3.02 4.01
C GLY A 22 10.03 -3.17 2.58
N LEU A 23 8.72 -3.20 2.39
CA LEU A 23 8.14 -3.34 1.05
C LEU A 23 8.28 -2.08 0.23
N ILE A 24 8.24 -0.92 0.88
CA ILE A 24 8.52 0.35 0.23
C ILE A 24 9.55 1.11 1.05
N THR A 25 10.38 1.92 0.38
CA THR A 25 11.41 2.71 1.05
C THR A 25 11.14 4.21 0.96
N ASP A 26 10.32 4.62 0.01
CA ASP A 26 9.98 6.04 -0.19
C ASP A 26 8.51 6.27 0.08
N ARG A 27 8.21 6.62 1.32
CA ARG A 27 6.85 6.88 1.75
C ARG A 27 6.21 8.03 0.98
N ALA A 28 6.95 9.10 0.76
CA ALA A 28 6.41 10.28 0.07
C ALA A 28 6.04 9.95 -1.37
N ALA A 29 6.88 9.18 -2.06
CA ALA A 29 6.59 8.77 -3.44
C ALA A 29 5.35 7.91 -3.51
N PHE A 30 5.18 7.00 -2.56
CA PHE A 30 4.01 6.13 -2.51
C PHE A 30 2.73 6.94 -2.26
N GLU A 31 2.77 7.85 -1.31
CA GLU A 31 1.63 8.74 -1.04
C GLU A 31 1.28 9.57 -2.27
N GLN A 32 2.28 10.14 -2.92
CA GLN A 32 2.07 10.96 -4.10
C GLN A 32 1.43 10.14 -5.22
N TYR A 33 1.91 8.93 -5.42
CA TYR A 33 1.36 8.04 -6.44
C TYR A 33 -0.13 7.77 -6.19
N LEU A 34 -0.49 7.50 -4.94
CA LEU A 34 -1.88 7.25 -4.58
C LEU A 34 -2.75 8.50 -4.75
N ASN A 35 -2.22 9.66 -4.37
CA ASN A 35 -2.96 10.93 -4.50
C ASN A 35 -3.20 11.28 -5.96
N GLU A 36 -2.20 11.14 -6.80
CA GLU A 36 -2.30 11.47 -8.22
C GLU A 36 -3.33 10.62 -8.94
N ARG A 37 -3.53 9.40 -8.48
CA ARG A 37 -4.46 8.46 -9.10
C ARG A 37 -5.78 8.34 -8.37
N ASN A 38 -5.96 9.15 -7.32
CA ASN A 38 -7.17 9.11 -6.48
C ASN A 38 -7.42 7.73 -5.89
N LEU A 39 -6.36 7.05 -5.47
CA LEU A 39 -6.45 5.71 -4.90
C LEU A 39 -6.49 5.72 -3.38
N VAL A 40 -6.32 6.87 -2.77
CA VAL A 40 -6.23 6.99 -1.31
C VAL A 40 -7.45 6.41 -0.59
N THR A 41 -8.63 6.54 -1.21
CA THR A 41 -9.88 6.06 -0.63
C THR A 41 -10.30 4.69 -1.16
N LYS A 42 -9.46 4.07 -1.97
CA LYS A 42 -9.83 2.81 -2.65
C LYS A 42 -9.07 1.59 -2.13
N ILE A 43 -8.57 1.69 -0.91
CA ILE A 43 -7.85 0.58 -0.29
C ILE A 43 -8.81 -0.56 0.03
N ASN A 44 -8.45 -1.76 -0.41
CA ASN A 44 -9.24 -2.95 -0.17
C ASN A 44 -8.72 -3.72 1.03
N ILE A 45 -9.63 -4.21 1.83
CA ILE A 45 -9.32 -5.03 2.99
C ILE A 45 -8.96 -6.44 2.52
N GLY A 46 -7.97 -7.05 3.15
CA GLY A 46 -7.62 -8.43 2.85
C GLY A 46 -6.14 -8.72 3.05
N GLU A 47 -5.77 -9.92 2.64
CA GLU A 47 -4.38 -10.35 2.68
C GLU A 47 -3.78 -10.28 1.29
N TYR A 48 -2.54 -9.77 1.22
CA TYR A 48 -1.84 -9.62 -0.04
C TYR A 48 -0.45 -10.22 0.06
N GLN A 49 -0.03 -10.94 -0.98
CA GLN A 49 1.33 -11.45 -1.06
C GLN A 49 2.17 -10.42 -1.79
N LEU A 50 3.02 -9.73 -1.07
CA LEU A 50 3.83 -8.64 -1.60
C LEU A 50 5.30 -8.96 -1.46
N SER A 51 6.14 -8.39 -2.33
CA SER A 51 7.58 -8.55 -2.23
C SER A 51 8.28 -7.24 -2.54
N GLN A 52 9.52 -7.13 -2.08
CA GLN A 52 10.33 -5.94 -2.31
C GLN A 52 10.64 -5.71 -3.78
N ASP A 53 10.56 -6.77 -4.58
CA ASP A 53 10.84 -6.70 -6.02
C ASP A 53 9.72 -6.03 -6.81
N MET A 54 8.55 -5.91 -6.22
CA MET A 54 7.37 -5.39 -6.91
C MET A 54 7.41 -3.89 -7.18
N GLY A 55 8.10 -3.14 -6.37
CA GLY A 55 8.05 -1.69 -6.45
C GLY A 55 6.72 -1.15 -5.94
N TYR A 56 6.71 0.14 -5.59
CA TYR A 56 5.53 0.73 -4.95
C TYR A 56 4.32 0.82 -5.89
N GLU A 57 4.55 0.94 -7.19
CA GLU A 57 3.45 1.03 -8.15
C GLU A 57 2.64 -0.26 -8.19
N VAL A 58 3.31 -1.40 -8.22
CA VAL A 58 2.63 -2.69 -8.24
C VAL A 58 1.92 -2.93 -6.93
N ILE A 59 2.57 -2.60 -5.82
CA ILE A 59 1.96 -2.74 -4.50
C ILE A 59 0.69 -1.90 -4.39
N ALA A 60 0.76 -0.64 -4.84
CA ALA A 60 -0.40 0.23 -4.81
C ALA A 60 -1.55 -0.34 -5.66
N ASP A 61 -1.24 -0.84 -6.84
CA ASP A 61 -2.26 -1.42 -7.71
C ASP A 61 -2.92 -2.64 -7.05
N MET A 62 -2.14 -3.47 -6.40
CA MET A 62 -2.68 -4.67 -5.76
C MET A 62 -3.62 -4.35 -4.61
N ILE A 63 -3.27 -3.40 -3.77
CA ILE A 63 -4.07 -3.09 -2.58
C ILE A 63 -5.25 -2.18 -2.89
N THR A 64 -5.32 -1.62 -4.09
CA THR A 64 -6.41 -0.75 -4.50
C THR A 64 -7.27 -1.32 -5.62
N LEU A 65 -7.02 -2.55 -6.04
CA LEU A 65 -7.82 -3.20 -7.07
C LEU A 65 -9.26 -3.40 -6.60
N GLU A 66 -10.17 -3.12 -7.48
CA GLU A 66 -11.59 -3.33 -7.22
C GLU A 66 -12.01 -4.75 -7.53
#